data_d9b8c9010bdb99a8ad0f6186eb696bdc
#
_entry.id   d9b8c9010bdb99a8ad0f6186eb696bdc
#
_cell.length_a   1.000
_cell.length_b   1.000
_cell.length_c   1.000
_cell.angle_alpha   90.00
_cell.angle_beta   90.00
_cell.angle_gamma   90.00
#
_symmetry.space_group_name_H-M   'P 1'
#
loop_
_entity.id
_entity.type
_entity.pdbx_description
1 polymer ?
#
loop_
_entity_poly.entity_id
_entity_poly.type
_entity_poly.pdbx_seq_one_letter_code
_entity_poly.pdbx_strand_id
1 'polypeptide(L)'
;MLLLVQLRRLIAATLVCASVVLGVSFLMGSGKASPRASATHTCSAADKQFLTTVSSNMTQLGYWSDSLSTGDATPALVIKQSKAEAAQVYATRPTDPSLFTARSLLRKMFLEYGAAVHAKAMGASPGIHVRNAYTLANGVHELLLQAQPGMTALGCNLAPLLER
;
A
#
# COMPACT_ATOMS: atom_id res chain seq x y z
N MET A 1 11.00 -19.49 14.64
CA MET A 1 9.58 -19.50 15.01
C MET A 1 9.13 -18.23 15.75
N LEU A 2 9.94 -17.63 16.62
CA LEU A 2 9.58 -16.40 17.36
C LEU A 2 9.49 -15.11 16.50
N LEU A 3 10.27 -14.99 15.42
CA LEU A 3 10.40 -13.75 14.66
C LEU A 3 9.16 -13.42 13.80
N LEU A 4 8.45 -14.43 13.32
CA LEU A 4 7.21 -14.25 12.53
C LEU A 4 6.01 -13.83 13.39
N VAL A 5 5.98 -14.28 14.65
CA VAL A 5 4.97 -13.87 15.64
C VAL A 5 5.20 -12.41 16.06
N GLN A 6 6.45 -11.97 16.14
CA GLN A 6 6.80 -10.58 16.44
C GLN A 6 6.42 -9.63 15.29
N LEU A 7 6.59 -10.05 14.03
CA LEU A 7 6.19 -9.24 12.87
C LEU A 7 4.66 -9.03 12.83
N ARG A 8 3.88 -10.06 13.18
CA ARG A 8 2.40 -9.98 13.26
C ARG A 8 1.93 -9.07 14.41
N ARG A 9 2.65 -9.05 15.56
CA ARG A 9 2.33 -8.19 16.70
C ARG A 9 2.74 -6.74 16.49
N LEU A 10 3.79 -6.45 15.71
CA LEU A 10 4.20 -5.09 15.38
C LEU A 10 3.26 -4.42 14.37
N ILE A 11 2.67 -5.17 13.45
CA ILE A 11 1.65 -4.65 12.51
C ILE A 11 0.33 -4.35 13.24
N ALA A 12 0.01 -5.06 14.31
CA ALA A 12 -1.22 -4.85 15.08
C ALA A 12 -1.12 -3.76 16.17
N ALA A 13 0.06 -3.36 16.58
CA ALA A 13 0.27 -2.47 17.73
C ALA A 13 0.42 -0.97 17.41
N THR A 14 0.52 -0.57 16.13
CA THR A 14 0.70 0.84 15.74
C THR A 14 -0.59 1.57 15.38
N LEU A 15 -1.75 0.98 15.59
CA LEU A 15 -3.06 1.55 15.20
C LEU A 15 -3.84 2.18 16.35
N VAL A 16 -3.19 2.74 17.37
CA VAL A 16 -3.87 3.56 18.40
C VAL A 16 -3.00 4.75 18.75
N CYS A 17 -3.39 5.93 18.32
CA CYS A 17 -3.31 7.25 18.97
C CYS A 17 -3.30 8.35 17.90
N ALA A 18 -4.22 9.12 17.93
CA ALA A 18 -4.48 10.47 18.39
C ALA A 18 -5.28 11.29 17.38
N SER A 19 -6.56 11.42 17.69
CA SER A 19 -7.40 12.52 17.20
C SER A 19 -6.99 13.81 17.91
N VAL A 20 -6.52 14.84 17.20
CA VAL A 20 -6.51 16.20 17.69
C VAL A 20 -7.27 17.08 16.71
N VAL A 21 -8.42 17.53 17.17
CA VAL A 21 -9.27 18.56 16.58
C VAL A 21 -8.61 19.92 16.76
N LEU A 22 -8.37 20.64 15.67
CA LEU A 22 -8.21 22.08 15.71
C LEU A 22 -9.01 22.70 14.57
N GLY A 23 -10.15 23.26 14.95
CA GLY A 23 -10.97 24.10 14.10
C GLY A 23 -10.29 25.43 13.82
N VAL A 24 -10.31 25.85 12.57
CA VAL A 24 -10.16 27.25 12.20
C VAL A 24 -11.25 27.59 11.19
N SER A 25 -12.21 28.37 11.67
CA SER A 25 -13.20 29.04 10.86
C SER A 25 -12.55 30.15 10.04
N PHE A 26 -12.75 30.17 8.74
CA PHE A 26 -12.48 31.35 7.94
C PHE A 26 -13.71 31.83 7.20
N LEU A 27 -14.06 33.08 7.45
CA LEU A 27 -15.22 33.82 7.01
C LEU A 27 -15.11 34.27 5.54
N MET A 28 -16.21 34.14 4.85
CA MET A 28 -16.81 35.00 3.81
C MET A 28 -15.91 35.78 2.85
N GLY A 29 -15.99 35.37 1.60
CA GLY A 29 -15.76 36.24 0.44
C GLY A 29 -16.84 35.93 -0.60
N SER A 30 -17.88 36.78 -0.68
CA SER A 30 -18.94 36.73 -1.69
C SER A 30 -18.40 37.19 -3.03
N GLY A 31 -17.95 36.29 -3.87
CA GLY A 31 -17.70 36.51 -5.31
C GLY A 31 -18.70 35.71 -6.11
N LYS A 32 -19.61 36.37 -6.82
CA LYS A 32 -20.49 35.73 -7.83
C LYS A 32 -19.62 35.17 -8.95
N ALA A 33 -19.21 33.92 -8.83
CA ALA A 33 -18.63 33.18 -9.93
C ALA A 33 -19.76 32.49 -10.70
N SER A 34 -19.86 32.79 -12.01
CA SER A 34 -20.66 32.01 -12.97
C SER A 34 -20.45 30.52 -12.74
N PRO A 35 -21.53 29.70 -12.83
CA PRO A 35 -21.37 28.26 -12.76
C PRO A 35 -20.66 27.78 -14.03
N ARG A 36 -19.33 27.77 -14.02
CA ARG A 36 -18.58 26.87 -14.88
C ARG A 36 -19.04 25.47 -14.47
N ALA A 37 -19.62 24.74 -15.43
CA ALA A 37 -19.90 23.32 -15.25
C ALA A 37 -18.62 22.68 -14.71
N SER A 38 -18.60 22.39 -13.41
CA SER A 38 -17.52 21.65 -12.79
C SER A 38 -17.54 20.29 -13.47
N ALA A 39 -16.57 20.03 -14.33
CA ALA A 39 -16.30 18.67 -14.77
C ALA A 39 -16.19 17.88 -13.46
N THR A 40 -17.14 16.97 -13.23
CA THR A 40 -17.12 16.07 -12.06
C THR A 40 -15.90 15.20 -12.27
N HIS A 41 -14.77 15.62 -11.68
CA HIS A 41 -13.58 14.79 -11.63
C HIS A 41 -13.95 13.56 -10.81
N THR A 42 -14.14 12.45 -11.49
CA THR A 42 -14.38 11.14 -10.85
C THR A 42 -13.08 10.37 -10.81
N CYS A 43 -12.96 9.46 -9.84
CA CYS A 43 -11.86 8.51 -9.78
C CYS A 43 -11.70 7.82 -11.15
N SER A 44 -10.53 7.95 -11.76
CA SER A 44 -10.30 7.41 -13.09
C SER A 44 -10.37 5.88 -13.09
N ALA A 45 -10.71 5.28 -14.22
CA ALA A 45 -10.70 3.82 -14.36
C ALA A 45 -9.31 3.23 -14.08
N ALA A 46 -8.26 3.95 -14.47
CA ALA A 46 -6.87 3.55 -14.24
C ALA A 46 -6.49 3.59 -12.74
N ASP A 47 -6.95 4.62 -12.01
CA ASP A 47 -6.72 4.70 -10.57
C ASP A 47 -7.49 3.62 -9.82
N LYS A 48 -8.75 3.37 -10.18
CA LYS A 48 -9.55 2.27 -9.61
C LYS A 48 -8.89 0.91 -9.86
N GLN A 49 -8.41 0.66 -11.07
CA GLN A 49 -7.70 -0.57 -11.41
C GLN A 49 -6.45 -0.73 -10.57
N PHE A 50 -5.65 0.33 -10.41
CA PHE A 50 -4.46 0.30 -9.56
C PHE A 50 -4.83 -0.06 -8.12
N LEU A 51 -5.79 0.63 -7.51
CA LEU A 51 -6.22 0.39 -6.12
C LEU A 51 -6.72 -1.05 -5.92
N THR A 52 -7.52 -1.56 -6.85
CA THR A 52 -8.01 -2.96 -6.82
C THR A 52 -6.86 -3.96 -6.94
N THR A 53 -5.92 -3.75 -7.87
CA THR A 53 -4.77 -4.63 -8.06
C THR A 53 -3.90 -4.66 -6.80
N VAL A 54 -3.60 -3.50 -6.22
CA VAL A 54 -2.78 -3.42 -5.00
C VAL A 54 -3.49 -4.10 -3.83
N SER A 55 -4.78 -3.84 -3.63
CA SER A 55 -5.55 -4.47 -2.56
C SER A 55 -5.55 -6.00 -2.68
N SER A 56 -5.75 -6.53 -3.88
CA SER A 56 -5.69 -7.97 -4.15
C SER A 56 -4.30 -8.55 -3.86
N ASN A 57 -3.25 -7.91 -4.36
CA ASN A 57 -1.88 -8.39 -4.19
C ASN A 57 -1.41 -8.33 -2.73
N MET A 58 -1.83 -7.32 -1.96
CA MET A 58 -1.56 -7.26 -0.52
C MET A 58 -2.25 -8.39 0.25
N THR A 59 -3.48 -8.74 -0.13
CA THR A 59 -4.19 -9.90 0.44
C THR A 59 -3.46 -11.19 0.11
N GLN A 60 -3.01 -11.35 -1.13
CA GLN A 60 -2.26 -12.53 -1.56
C GLN A 60 -0.91 -12.63 -0.85
N LEU A 61 -0.20 -11.50 -0.67
CA LEU A 61 1.05 -11.49 0.09
C LEU A 61 0.85 -12.01 1.53
N GLY A 62 -0.23 -11.60 2.20
CA GLY A 62 -0.61 -12.12 3.51
C GLY A 62 -0.83 -13.64 3.47
N TYR A 63 -1.60 -14.13 2.51
CA TYR A 63 -1.85 -15.56 2.32
C TYR A 63 -0.54 -16.35 2.10
N TRP A 64 0.35 -15.88 1.23
CA TRP A 64 1.63 -16.54 0.97
C TRP A 64 2.56 -16.52 2.20
N SER A 65 2.52 -15.43 2.96
CA SER A 65 3.28 -15.32 4.22
C SER A 65 2.81 -16.35 5.25
N ASP A 66 1.51 -16.49 5.41
CA ASP A 66 0.90 -17.48 6.32
C ASP A 66 1.19 -18.90 5.82
N SER A 67 0.99 -19.20 4.54
CA SER A 67 1.26 -20.52 3.95
C SER A 67 2.73 -20.91 4.05
N LEU A 68 3.66 -19.96 3.93
CA LEU A 68 5.09 -20.21 4.14
C LEU A 68 5.38 -20.54 5.60
N SER A 69 4.68 -19.91 6.54
CA SER A 69 4.88 -20.12 7.98
C SER A 69 4.34 -21.46 8.47
N THR A 70 3.28 -21.97 7.84
CA THR A 70 2.66 -23.28 8.13
C THR A 70 3.34 -24.42 7.38
N GLY A 71 4.15 -24.11 6.36
CA GLY A 71 4.79 -25.12 5.51
C GLY A 71 3.94 -25.54 4.31
N ASP A 72 2.78 -24.91 4.09
CA ASP A 72 1.89 -25.19 2.97
C ASP A 72 2.40 -24.62 1.64
N ALA A 73 3.34 -23.66 1.69
CA ALA A 73 4.01 -23.13 0.52
C ALA A 73 5.52 -23.27 0.61
N THR A 74 6.17 -23.49 -0.53
CA THR A 74 7.63 -23.50 -0.61
C THR A 74 8.19 -22.09 -0.78
N PRO A 75 9.43 -21.81 -0.29
CA PRO A 75 10.10 -20.53 -0.53
C PRO A 75 10.16 -20.14 -2.02
N ALA A 76 10.44 -21.11 -2.90
CA ALA A 76 10.51 -20.88 -4.34
C ALA A 76 9.19 -20.37 -4.92
N LEU A 77 8.05 -20.94 -4.46
CA LEU A 77 6.73 -20.50 -4.88
C LEU A 77 6.46 -19.07 -4.41
N VAL A 78 6.74 -18.75 -3.15
CA VAL A 78 6.52 -17.41 -2.59
C VAL A 78 7.37 -16.36 -3.29
N ILE A 79 8.64 -16.65 -3.60
CA ILE A 79 9.51 -15.77 -4.38
C ILE A 79 8.95 -15.52 -5.78
N LYS A 80 8.45 -16.58 -6.45
CA LYS A 80 7.81 -16.46 -7.77
C LYS A 80 6.58 -15.56 -7.71
N GLN A 81 5.73 -15.76 -6.71
CA GLN A 81 4.51 -14.96 -6.54
C GLN A 81 4.83 -13.48 -6.23
N SER A 82 5.76 -13.20 -5.32
CA SER A 82 6.19 -11.82 -5.03
C SER A 82 6.67 -11.09 -6.29
N LYS A 83 7.41 -11.77 -7.17
CA LYS A 83 7.83 -11.19 -8.46
C LYS A 83 6.64 -10.95 -9.39
N ALA A 84 5.66 -11.86 -9.43
CA ALA A 84 4.45 -11.71 -10.24
C ALA A 84 3.60 -10.53 -9.74
N GLU A 85 3.40 -10.40 -8.44
CA GLU A 85 2.68 -9.29 -7.81
C GLU A 85 3.38 -7.95 -8.06
N ALA A 86 4.71 -7.89 -7.95
CA ALA A 86 5.51 -6.73 -8.31
C ALA A 86 5.30 -6.31 -9.77
N ALA A 87 5.25 -7.30 -10.69
CA ALA A 87 5.02 -7.04 -12.11
C ALA A 87 3.59 -6.58 -12.38
N GLN A 88 2.57 -7.17 -11.74
CA GLN A 88 1.17 -6.77 -11.86
C GLN A 88 0.95 -5.32 -11.42
N VAL A 89 1.46 -4.95 -10.24
CA VAL A 89 1.39 -3.56 -9.76
C VAL A 89 2.08 -2.61 -10.74
N TYR A 90 3.25 -2.97 -11.24
CA TYR A 90 4.00 -2.13 -12.16
C TYR A 90 3.36 -2.00 -13.55
N ALA A 91 2.58 -2.98 -13.97
CA ALA A 91 1.83 -2.94 -15.24
C ALA A 91 0.65 -1.97 -15.20
N THR A 92 0.12 -1.64 -14.04
CA THR A 92 -0.94 -0.62 -13.88
C THR A 92 -0.40 0.76 -14.23
N ARG A 93 -1.29 1.67 -14.65
CA ARG A 93 -0.92 3.02 -15.05
C ARG A 93 -1.86 4.04 -14.40
N PRO A 94 -1.74 4.24 -13.08
CA PRO A 94 -2.56 5.22 -12.40
C PRO A 94 -2.26 6.62 -12.94
N THR A 95 -3.26 7.49 -12.94
CA THR A 95 -3.18 8.87 -13.43
C THR A 95 -2.86 9.86 -12.31
N ASP A 96 -3.23 9.54 -11.08
CA ASP A 96 -2.90 10.35 -9.92
C ASP A 96 -1.39 10.28 -9.60
N PRO A 97 -0.70 11.42 -9.38
CA PRO A 97 0.74 11.46 -9.12
C PRO A 97 1.17 10.68 -7.87
N SER A 98 0.34 10.68 -6.81
CA SER A 98 0.62 9.95 -5.57
C SER A 98 0.53 8.46 -5.79
N LEU A 99 -0.50 7.99 -6.52
CA LEU A 99 -0.64 6.59 -6.90
C LEU A 99 0.47 6.14 -7.85
N PHE A 100 0.90 7.02 -8.77
CA PHE A 100 2.03 6.73 -9.65
C PHE A 100 3.33 6.54 -8.85
N THR A 101 3.57 7.35 -7.83
CA THR A 101 4.72 7.20 -6.92
C THR A 101 4.58 5.93 -6.08
N ALA A 102 3.40 5.71 -5.47
CA ALA A 102 3.11 4.51 -4.69
C ALA A 102 3.33 3.21 -5.49
N ARG A 103 2.98 3.19 -6.78
CA ARG A 103 3.25 2.07 -7.69
C ARG A 103 4.71 1.63 -7.68
N SER A 104 5.62 2.60 -7.75
CA SER A 104 7.07 2.32 -7.79
C SER A 104 7.58 1.78 -6.46
N LEU A 105 7.08 2.32 -5.34
CA LEU A 105 7.44 1.86 -4.00
C LEU A 105 6.89 0.45 -3.73
N LEU A 106 5.63 0.20 -4.09
CA LEU A 106 5.00 -1.12 -3.95
C LEU A 106 5.72 -2.20 -4.74
N ARG A 107 6.08 -1.91 -6.00
CA ARG A 107 6.90 -2.84 -6.78
C ARG A 107 8.18 -3.22 -6.04
N LYS A 108 8.91 -2.25 -5.52
CA LYS A 108 10.14 -2.49 -4.77
C LYS A 108 9.86 -3.28 -3.49
N MET A 109 8.80 -2.95 -2.76
CA MET A 109 8.40 -3.67 -1.55
C MET A 109 8.16 -5.16 -1.80
N PHE A 110 7.41 -5.52 -2.85
CA PHE A 110 7.19 -6.92 -3.21
C PHE A 110 8.50 -7.64 -3.57
N LEU A 111 9.42 -6.98 -4.28
CA LEU A 111 10.73 -7.55 -4.61
C LEU A 111 11.60 -7.74 -3.37
N GLU A 112 11.61 -6.80 -2.43
CA GLU A 112 12.34 -6.92 -1.17
C GLU A 112 11.76 -8.04 -0.29
N TYR A 113 10.44 -8.22 -0.28
CA TYR A 113 9.82 -9.36 0.40
C TYR A 113 10.29 -10.69 -0.18
N GLY A 114 10.28 -10.84 -1.51
CA GLY A 114 10.80 -12.04 -2.17
C GLY A 114 12.29 -12.27 -1.89
N ALA A 115 13.10 -11.20 -1.82
CA ALA A 115 14.52 -11.27 -1.46
C ALA A 115 14.72 -11.71 0.00
N ALA A 116 13.86 -11.26 0.93
CA ALA A 116 13.90 -11.71 2.31
C ALA A 116 13.62 -13.22 2.45
N VAL A 117 12.61 -13.71 1.72
CA VAL A 117 12.29 -15.15 1.68
C VAL A 117 13.45 -15.95 1.10
N HIS A 118 14.06 -15.45 0.02
CA HIS A 118 15.23 -16.10 -0.61
C HIS A 118 16.42 -16.16 0.36
N ALA A 119 16.80 -15.04 0.98
CA ALA A 119 17.88 -14.99 1.95
C ALA A 119 17.68 -16.03 3.08
N LYS A 120 16.46 -16.07 3.64
CA LYS A 120 16.11 -17.05 4.69
C LYS A 120 16.23 -18.50 4.20
N ALA A 121 15.76 -18.78 2.98
CA ALA A 121 15.84 -20.13 2.39
C ALA A 121 17.28 -20.60 2.17
N MET A 122 18.20 -19.66 1.90
CA MET A 122 19.63 -19.90 1.74
C MET A 122 20.42 -19.89 3.07
N GLY A 123 19.74 -19.80 4.22
CA GLY A 123 20.40 -19.72 5.52
C GLY A 123 21.07 -18.37 5.83
N ALA A 124 20.83 -17.35 4.99
CA ALA A 124 21.34 -16.00 5.20
C ALA A 124 20.38 -15.15 6.03
N SER A 125 20.87 -14.02 6.57
CA SER A 125 20.03 -13.10 7.34
C SER A 125 19.10 -12.32 6.39
N PRO A 126 17.77 -12.40 6.57
CA PRO A 126 16.81 -11.61 5.79
C PRO A 126 16.67 -10.15 6.27
N GLY A 127 17.36 -9.75 7.34
CA GLY A 127 17.08 -8.52 8.10
C GLY A 127 17.10 -7.24 7.28
N ILE A 128 18.04 -7.09 6.34
CA ILE A 128 18.10 -5.90 5.48
C ILE A 128 16.89 -5.81 4.55
N HIS A 129 16.48 -6.91 3.94
CA HIS A 129 15.36 -6.97 3.02
C HIS A 129 14.02 -6.74 3.74
N VAL A 130 13.86 -7.32 4.94
CA VAL A 130 12.68 -7.07 5.78
C VAL A 130 12.57 -5.59 6.14
N ARG A 131 13.67 -4.96 6.53
CA ARG A 131 13.69 -3.53 6.86
C ARG A 131 13.36 -2.66 5.65
N ASN A 132 13.94 -2.98 4.49
CA ASN A 132 13.66 -2.26 3.25
C ASN A 132 12.19 -2.39 2.86
N ALA A 133 11.62 -3.60 2.89
CA ALA A 133 10.21 -3.83 2.58
C ALA A 133 9.30 -3.01 3.53
N TYR A 134 9.60 -2.99 4.82
CA TYR A 134 8.86 -2.21 5.81
C TYR A 134 8.95 -0.70 5.55
N THR A 135 10.15 -0.18 5.27
CA THR A 135 10.35 1.25 4.96
C THR A 135 9.57 1.65 3.70
N LEU A 136 9.56 0.80 2.68
CA LEU A 136 8.80 1.04 1.45
C LEU A 136 7.28 1.01 1.70
N ALA A 137 6.79 0.06 2.51
CA ALA A 137 5.38 -0.03 2.89
C ALA A 137 4.92 1.22 3.65
N ASN A 138 5.72 1.69 4.62
CA ASN A 138 5.43 2.93 5.34
C ASN A 138 5.41 4.15 4.41
N GLY A 139 6.37 4.25 3.48
CA GLY A 139 6.37 5.32 2.49
C GLY A 139 5.11 5.33 1.61
N VAL A 140 4.60 4.15 1.23
CA VAL A 140 3.31 4.03 0.53
C VAL A 140 2.16 4.50 1.40
N HIS A 141 2.10 4.04 2.65
CA HIS A 141 1.04 4.40 3.59
C HIS A 141 0.96 5.92 3.79
N GLU A 142 2.08 6.58 4.03
CA GLU A 142 2.16 8.03 4.17
C GLU A 142 1.69 8.78 2.91
N LEU A 143 2.11 8.32 1.72
CA LEU A 143 1.65 8.89 0.46
C LEU A 143 0.14 8.77 0.28
N LEU A 144 -0.43 7.60 0.60
CA LEU A 144 -1.87 7.37 0.50
C LEU A 144 -2.67 8.18 1.51
N LEU A 145 -2.17 8.33 2.75
CA LEU A 145 -2.78 9.21 3.77
C LEU A 145 -2.82 10.66 3.29
N GLN A 146 -1.72 11.16 2.73
CA GLN A 146 -1.66 12.52 2.20
C GLN A 146 -2.59 12.73 1.00
N ALA A 147 -2.73 11.72 0.14
CA ALA A 147 -3.59 11.76 -1.03
C ALA A 147 -5.08 11.54 -0.69
N GLN A 148 -5.39 10.95 0.46
CA GLN A 148 -6.74 10.50 0.83
C GLN A 148 -7.82 11.57 0.68
N PRO A 149 -7.68 12.82 1.18
CA PRO A 149 -8.73 13.83 1.07
C PRO A 149 -9.08 14.14 -0.39
N GLY A 150 -8.06 14.34 -1.24
CA GLY A 150 -8.26 14.62 -2.66
C GLY A 150 -8.86 13.43 -3.40
N MET A 151 -8.35 12.25 -3.17
CA MET A 151 -8.81 11.01 -3.81
C MET A 151 -10.25 10.65 -3.40
N THR A 152 -10.62 10.86 -2.12
CA THR A 152 -11.98 10.65 -1.64
C THR A 152 -12.95 11.63 -2.28
N ALA A 153 -12.56 12.90 -2.42
CA ALA A 153 -13.37 13.90 -3.13
C ALA A 153 -13.62 13.53 -4.61
N LEU A 154 -12.71 12.77 -5.22
CA LEU A 154 -12.86 12.21 -6.57
C LEU A 154 -13.64 10.88 -6.58
N GLY A 155 -14.07 10.36 -5.44
CA GLY A 155 -14.77 9.07 -5.31
C GLY A 155 -13.86 7.85 -5.42
N CYS A 156 -12.55 8.00 -5.20
CA CYS A 156 -11.61 6.88 -5.03
C CYS A 156 -11.68 6.36 -3.59
N ASN A 157 -11.78 5.04 -3.42
CA ASN A 157 -11.79 4.42 -2.11
C ASN A 157 -10.39 3.89 -1.77
N LEU A 158 -9.69 4.55 -0.85
CA LEU A 158 -8.37 4.16 -0.33
C LEU A 158 -8.46 3.33 0.96
N ALA A 159 -9.62 3.24 1.61
CA ALA A 159 -9.79 2.55 2.88
C ALA A 159 -9.23 1.10 2.86
N PRO A 160 -9.43 0.27 1.80
CA PRO A 160 -8.88 -1.08 1.78
C PRO A 160 -7.35 -1.16 1.85
N LEU A 161 -6.64 -0.06 1.62
CA LEU A 161 -5.18 0.01 1.67
C LEU A 161 -4.66 0.71 2.93
N LEU A 162 -5.48 1.54 3.56
CA LEU A 162 -5.10 2.32 4.76
C LEU A 162 -5.47 1.62 6.07
N GLU A 163 -6.50 0.75 6.06
CA GLU A 163 -7.03 0.07 7.25
C GLU A 163 -6.41 -1.33 7.49
N ARG A 164 -5.27 -1.65 6.83
CA ARG A 164 -4.61 -2.97 6.93
C ARG A 164 -3.42 -3.01 7.86
#